data_7d6054e38412ad21536c2243f83308c2
#
_entry.id   7d6054e38412ad21536c2243f83308c2
#
_cell.length_a   1.000
_cell.length_b   1.000
_cell.length_c   1.000
_cell.angle_alpha   90.00
_cell.angle_beta   90.00
_cell.angle_gamma   90.00
#
_symmetry.space_group_name_H-M   'P 1'
#
loop_
_entity.id
_entity.type
_entity.pdbx_description
1 polymer ?
#
loop_
_entity_poly.entity_id
_entity_poly.type
_entity_poly.pdbx_seq_one_letter_code
_entity_poly.pdbx_strand_id
1 'polypeptide(L)'
;MDYAAIEKLKKDRNISKILIFGTGSYWKNIMGYINNLLVEKLTDAVDFFIDNDRSVWGTEIDGIRVVDPKSVSDTKDESFILIASSFYDEISRQLMHMGLIEDYHFTKDIYVFCEIANDVSLKRRIIPFKDIHKGKRAFIVGNGPSLRISDLDRLKNEITFGCNKIYLAFDQTDWRPTYFAAIDSVFIEDCAESIKAIECKKFLDIEAFRIFGGFIDDIVYLKHIGPGCIEDKIEYGFPVDIANGIYGGWTVVYTNLQIAFYMGITEVYLLGVDFNYKIPNPTGELS
;
A
#
# COMPACT_ATOMS: atom_id res chain seq x y z
N MET A 1 -13.66 -12.90 -13.47
CA MET A 1 -12.58 -12.06 -14.09
C MET A 1 -11.25 -12.75 -13.82
N ASP A 2 -10.32 -12.81 -14.77
CA ASP A 2 -8.99 -13.34 -14.51
C ASP A 2 -8.07 -12.29 -13.86
N TYR A 3 -6.92 -12.73 -13.33
CA TYR A 3 -6.00 -11.85 -12.61
C TYR A 3 -5.48 -10.69 -13.50
N ALA A 4 -5.19 -10.93 -14.77
CA ALA A 4 -4.69 -9.90 -15.70
C ALA A 4 -5.75 -8.80 -15.95
N ALA A 5 -7.03 -9.18 -16.02
CA ALA A 5 -8.13 -8.23 -16.17
C ALA A 5 -8.33 -7.38 -14.90
N ILE A 6 -8.14 -7.96 -13.70
CA ILE A 6 -8.19 -7.24 -12.42
C ILE A 6 -7.04 -6.21 -12.35
N GLU A 7 -5.82 -6.60 -12.65
CA GLU A 7 -4.66 -5.69 -12.65
C GLU A 7 -4.82 -4.55 -13.68
N LYS A 8 -5.38 -4.87 -14.84
CA LYS A 8 -5.73 -3.85 -15.84
C LYS A 8 -6.77 -2.87 -15.30
N LEU A 9 -7.83 -3.37 -14.67
CA LEU A 9 -8.88 -2.54 -14.08
C LEU A 9 -8.31 -1.58 -13.03
N LYS A 10 -7.47 -2.08 -12.12
CA LYS A 10 -6.79 -1.27 -11.09
C LYS A 10 -5.90 -0.18 -11.68
N LYS A 11 -5.29 -0.44 -12.84
CA LYS A 11 -4.42 0.51 -13.54
C LYS A 11 -5.22 1.55 -14.33
N ASP A 12 -6.30 1.13 -14.99
CA ASP A 12 -7.08 1.98 -15.89
C ASP A 12 -8.06 2.90 -15.12
N ARG A 13 -8.36 2.58 -13.85
CA ARG A 13 -9.31 3.33 -13.04
C ARG A 13 -8.69 3.84 -11.73
N ASN A 14 -9.06 5.06 -11.39
CA ASN A 14 -8.73 5.64 -10.07
C ASN A 14 -9.85 5.32 -9.06
N ILE A 15 -9.99 4.03 -8.69
CA ILE A 15 -10.99 3.59 -7.72
C ILE A 15 -10.57 4.09 -6.33
N SER A 16 -11.44 4.85 -5.69
CA SER A 16 -11.25 5.41 -4.36
C SER A 16 -12.37 5.07 -3.39
N LYS A 17 -13.52 4.58 -3.93
CA LYS A 17 -14.72 4.23 -3.16
C LYS A 17 -15.11 2.78 -3.37
N ILE A 18 -15.35 2.08 -2.27
CA ILE A 18 -15.76 0.68 -2.21
C ILE A 18 -17.15 0.61 -1.62
N LEU A 19 -18.09 0.02 -2.36
CA LEU A 19 -19.49 -0.03 -1.98
C LEU A 19 -20.04 -1.46 -2.03
N ILE A 20 -21.08 -1.71 -1.22
CA ILE A 20 -21.79 -2.99 -1.23
C ILE A 20 -23.29 -2.70 -1.48
N PHE A 21 -23.86 -3.30 -2.51
CA PHE A 21 -25.27 -3.20 -2.82
C PHE A 21 -26.04 -4.40 -2.23
N GLY A 22 -26.90 -4.11 -1.26
CA GLY A 22 -27.73 -5.08 -0.55
C GLY A 22 -27.34 -5.22 0.93
N THR A 23 -28.33 -5.01 1.80
CA THR A 23 -28.19 -5.06 3.26
C THR A 23 -29.01 -6.19 3.88
N GLY A 24 -29.64 -7.02 3.04
CA GLY A 24 -30.57 -8.08 3.45
C GLY A 24 -29.88 -9.35 3.96
N SER A 25 -30.65 -10.45 3.98
CA SER A 25 -30.20 -11.75 4.49
C SER A 25 -29.00 -12.33 3.73
N TYR A 26 -28.91 -12.06 2.42
CA TYR A 26 -27.78 -12.53 1.62
C TYR A 26 -26.45 -11.91 2.12
N TRP A 27 -26.42 -10.59 2.35
CA TRP A 27 -25.28 -9.90 2.94
C TRP A 27 -24.85 -10.56 4.25
N LYS A 28 -25.80 -10.80 5.19
CA LYS A 28 -25.51 -11.41 6.49
C LYS A 28 -24.84 -12.77 6.38
N ASN A 29 -25.15 -13.53 5.33
CA ASN A 29 -24.58 -14.87 5.10
C ASN A 29 -23.13 -14.80 4.58
N ILE A 30 -22.76 -13.77 3.81
CA ILE A 30 -21.44 -13.67 3.20
C ILE A 30 -20.47 -12.75 3.95
N MET A 31 -20.97 -11.92 4.89
CA MET A 31 -20.18 -10.93 5.64
C MET A 31 -18.96 -11.56 6.33
N GLY A 32 -19.13 -12.69 7.02
CA GLY A 32 -18.03 -13.37 7.70
C GLY A 32 -16.94 -13.85 6.74
N TYR A 33 -17.33 -14.25 5.53
CA TYR A 33 -16.40 -14.65 4.49
C TYR A 33 -15.62 -13.45 3.92
N ILE A 34 -16.32 -12.34 3.64
CA ILE A 34 -15.69 -11.10 3.17
C ILE A 34 -14.68 -10.56 4.19
N ASN A 35 -15.06 -10.55 5.49
CA ASN A 35 -14.18 -10.10 6.57
C ASN A 35 -12.86 -10.90 6.66
N ASN A 36 -12.87 -12.17 6.27
CA ASN A 36 -11.65 -12.99 6.21
C ASN A 36 -10.77 -12.72 4.98
N LEU A 37 -11.30 -12.09 3.95
CA LEU A 37 -10.59 -11.77 2.71
C LEU A 37 -10.07 -10.33 2.69
N LEU A 38 -10.70 -9.42 3.45
CA LEU A 38 -10.26 -8.04 3.56
C LEU A 38 -9.03 -7.93 4.45
N VAL A 39 -8.10 -7.10 4.06
CA VAL A 39 -6.89 -6.77 4.85
C VAL A 39 -7.18 -5.78 5.98
N GLU A 40 -8.21 -4.96 5.83
CA GLU A 40 -8.71 -4.04 6.86
C GLU A 40 -10.07 -4.48 7.41
N LYS A 41 -10.49 -3.84 8.51
CA LYS A 41 -11.85 -4.00 8.99
C LYS A 41 -12.83 -3.54 7.91
N LEU A 42 -13.99 -4.17 7.84
CA LEU A 42 -15.02 -3.80 6.87
C LEU A 42 -15.35 -2.30 6.90
N THR A 43 -15.44 -1.70 8.10
CA THR A 43 -15.70 -0.27 8.30
C THR A 43 -14.65 0.66 7.71
N ASP A 44 -13.44 0.17 7.52
CA ASP A 44 -12.32 0.95 6.99
C ASP A 44 -12.15 0.70 5.47
N ALA A 45 -12.51 -0.49 5.01
CA ALA A 45 -12.41 -0.90 3.62
C ALA A 45 -13.61 -0.45 2.76
N VAL A 46 -14.83 -0.45 3.34
CA VAL A 46 -16.10 -0.15 2.64
C VAL A 46 -16.64 1.21 3.04
N ASP A 47 -16.92 2.05 2.07
CA ASP A 47 -17.38 3.43 2.31
C ASP A 47 -18.89 3.50 2.59
N PHE A 48 -19.70 2.75 1.81
CA PHE A 48 -21.17 2.79 1.92
C PHE A 48 -21.79 1.45 1.58
N PHE A 49 -22.92 1.17 2.23
CA PHE A 49 -23.93 0.28 1.68
C PHE A 49 -24.90 1.03 0.76
N ILE A 50 -25.41 0.35 -0.24
CA ILE A 50 -26.46 0.81 -1.14
C ILE A 50 -27.64 -0.15 -1.00
N ASP A 51 -28.85 0.34 -0.91
CA ASP A 51 -30.04 -0.50 -0.89
C ASP A 51 -31.23 0.18 -1.60
N ASN A 52 -32.10 -0.62 -2.23
CA ASN A 52 -33.34 -0.15 -2.83
C ASN A 52 -34.43 0.11 -1.79
N ASP A 53 -34.33 -0.48 -0.60
CA ASP A 53 -35.28 -0.23 0.49
C ASP A 53 -35.03 1.15 1.11
N ARG A 54 -35.94 2.09 0.83
CA ARG A 54 -35.86 3.46 1.35
C ARG A 54 -35.91 3.53 2.89
N SER A 55 -36.48 2.51 3.53
CA SER A 55 -36.62 2.51 5.00
C SER A 55 -35.27 2.38 5.74
N VAL A 56 -34.24 1.87 5.07
CA VAL A 56 -32.90 1.73 5.63
C VAL A 56 -31.96 2.89 5.27
N TRP A 57 -32.35 3.81 4.39
CA TRP A 57 -31.48 4.92 4.00
C TRP A 57 -31.17 5.85 5.20
N GLY A 58 -29.91 6.22 5.31
CA GLY A 58 -29.39 7.05 6.41
C GLY A 58 -29.14 6.28 7.70
N THR A 59 -29.52 4.98 7.78
CA THR A 59 -29.15 4.12 8.91
C THR A 59 -27.73 3.58 8.72
N GLU A 60 -27.20 2.94 9.75
CA GLU A 60 -25.93 2.22 9.72
C GLU A 60 -26.15 0.73 9.90
N ILE A 61 -25.45 -0.08 9.11
CA ILE A 61 -25.40 -1.54 9.23
C ILE A 61 -23.94 -1.92 9.37
N ASP A 62 -23.61 -2.67 10.42
CA ASP A 62 -22.23 -3.03 10.76
C ASP A 62 -21.26 -1.82 10.82
N GLY A 63 -21.77 -0.63 11.23
CA GLY A 63 -21.03 0.62 11.32
C GLY A 63 -20.84 1.36 9.98
N ILE A 64 -21.44 0.88 8.89
CA ILE A 64 -21.34 1.47 7.57
C ILE A 64 -22.69 2.07 7.18
N ARG A 65 -22.68 3.32 6.71
CA ARG A 65 -23.91 4.06 6.33
C ARG A 65 -24.56 3.48 5.08
N VAL A 66 -25.91 3.39 5.09
CA VAL A 66 -26.71 2.99 3.93
C VAL A 66 -27.16 4.24 3.15
N VAL A 67 -26.98 4.23 1.83
CA VAL A 67 -27.32 5.35 0.95
C VAL A 67 -28.24 4.95 -0.19
N ASP A 68 -28.90 5.95 -0.81
CA ASP A 68 -29.71 5.78 -2.03
C ASP A 68 -28.82 5.32 -3.20
N PRO A 69 -29.22 4.32 -3.99
CA PRO A 69 -28.52 3.91 -5.21
C PRO A 69 -28.22 5.05 -6.18
N LYS A 70 -29.05 6.08 -6.23
CA LYS A 70 -28.83 7.25 -7.11
C LYS A 70 -27.55 8.01 -6.79
N SER A 71 -27.07 7.97 -5.54
CA SER A 71 -25.82 8.62 -5.12
C SER A 71 -24.58 8.10 -5.83
N VAL A 72 -24.65 6.90 -6.43
CA VAL A 72 -23.54 6.30 -7.17
C VAL A 72 -23.32 6.94 -8.53
N SER A 73 -24.37 7.54 -9.14
CA SER A 73 -24.28 8.10 -10.49
C SER A 73 -23.19 9.15 -10.65
N ASP A 74 -22.99 9.99 -9.62
CA ASP A 74 -22.02 11.08 -9.64
C ASP A 74 -20.59 10.59 -9.32
N THR A 75 -20.43 9.39 -8.79
CA THR A 75 -19.15 8.83 -8.34
C THR A 75 -18.80 7.51 -9.01
N LYS A 76 -19.52 7.13 -10.07
CA LYS A 76 -19.37 5.81 -10.71
C LYS A 76 -17.93 5.51 -11.17
N ASP A 77 -17.24 6.52 -11.70
CA ASP A 77 -15.89 6.35 -12.26
C ASP A 77 -14.81 6.11 -11.18
N GLU A 78 -15.08 6.51 -9.94
CA GLU A 78 -14.21 6.28 -8.79
C GLU A 78 -14.71 5.18 -7.83
N SER A 79 -15.86 4.56 -8.13
CA SER A 79 -16.51 3.58 -7.27
C SER A 79 -16.41 2.15 -7.81
N PHE A 80 -16.26 1.16 -6.93
CA PHE A 80 -16.39 -0.25 -7.25
C PHE A 80 -17.41 -0.92 -6.31
N ILE A 81 -18.34 -1.71 -6.86
CA ILE A 81 -19.52 -2.18 -6.15
C ILE A 81 -19.56 -3.71 -6.15
N LEU A 82 -19.74 -4.31 -4.96
CA LEU A 82 -20.20 -5.69 -4.84
C LEU A 82 -21.72 -5.73 -4.81
N ILE A 83 -22.37 -6.53 -5.66
CA ILE A 83 -23.80 -6.85 -5.50
C ILE A 83 -23.94 -8.04 -4.56
N ALA A 84 -24.32 -7.77 -3.29
CA ALA A 84 -24.50 -8.74 -2.22
C ALA A 84 -25.99 -9.02 -1.99
N SER A 85 -26.68 -9.50 -3.04
CA SER A 85 -28.11 -9.74 -3.03
C SER A 85 -28.52 -10.96 -3.86
N SER A 86 -29.58 -11.63 -3.45
CA SER A 86 -30.23 -12.67 -4.27
C SER A 86 -30.94 -12.10 -5.51
N PHE A 87 -31.17 -10.78 -5.57
CA PHE A 87 -31.78 -10.08 -6.70
C PHE A 87 -30.71 -9.53 -7.65
N TYR A 88 -29.66 -10.33 -7.91
CA TYR A 88 -28.54 -9.89 -8.73
C TYR A 88 -28.96 -9.34 -10.10
N ASP A 89 -29.79 -10.06 -10.84
CA ASP A 89 -30.17 -9.71 -12.21
C ASP A 89 -30.95 -8.39 -12.30
N GLU A 90 -31.81 -8.11 -11.29
CA GLU A 90 -32.57 -6.87 -11.20
C GLU A 90 -31.63 -5.68 -10.88
N ILE A 91 -30.77 -5.86 -9.90
CA ILE A 91 -29.81 -4.83 -9.47
C ILE A 91 -28.78 -4.56 -10.56
N SER A 92 -28.28 -5.60 -11.23
CA SER A 92 -27.35 -5.47 -12.36
C SER A 92 -27.97 -4.65 -13.48
N ARG A 93 -29.22 -4.97 -13.88
CA ARG A 93 -29.96 -4.18 -14.88
C ARG A 93 -30.17 -2.73 -14.44
N GLN A 94 -30.48 -2.49 -13.17
CA GLN A 94 -30.61 -1.14 -12.61
C GLN A 94 -29.30 -0.36 -12.75
N LEU A 95 -28.18 -0.93 -12.34
CA LEU A 95 -26.86 -0.29 -12.44
C LEU A 95 -26.46 -0.02 -13.89
N MET A 96 -26.73 -0.96 -14.81
CA MET A 96 -26.50 -0.75 -16.24
C MET A 96 -27.34 0.40 -16.81
N HIS A 97 -28.60 0.55 -16.40
CA HIS A 97 -29.43 1.70 -16.80
C HIS A 97 -28.91 3.04 -16.24
N MET A 98 -28.15 3.01 -15.13
CA MET A 98 -27.45 4.17 -14.58
C MET A 98 -26.10 4.42 -15.28
N GLY A 99 -25.75 3.65 -16.31
CA GLY A 99 -24.52 3.80 -17.10
C GLY A 99 -23.30 3.14 -16.46
N LEU A 100 -23.49 2.19 -15.53
CA LEU A 100 -22.41 1.36 -15.00
C LEU A 100 -22.25 0.10 -15.88
N ILE A 101 -21.06 -0.47 -15.86
CA ILE A 101 -20.67 -1.64 -16.66
C ILE A 101 -20.29 -2.77 -15.72
N GLU A 102 -20.86 -3.96 -15.92
CA GLU A 102 -20.50 -5.17 -15.17
C GLU A 102 -19.04 -5.51 -15.38
N ASP A 103 -18.39 -6.07 -14.37
CA ASP A 103 -16.95 -6.38 -14.31
C ASP A 103 -16.02 -5.18 -14.53
N TYR A 104 -16.57 -3.98 -14.63
CA TYR A 104 -15.80 -2.72 -14.68
C TYR A 104 -16.16 -1.79 -13.51
N HIS A 105 -17.44 -1.62 -13.19
CA HIS A 105 -17.91 -0.79 -12.07
C HIS A 105 -18.51 -1.61 -10.94
N PHE A 106 -19.01 -2.80 -11.21
CA PHE A 106 -19.62 -3.68 -10.22
C PHE A 106 -19.40 -5.15 -10.55
N THR A 107 -19.48 -6.00 -9.53
CA THR A 107 -19.34 -7.45 -9.67
C THR A 107 -20.19 -8.20 -8.64
N LYS A 108 -20.45 -9.49 -8.88
CA LYS A 108 -20.94 -10.45 -7.87
C LYS A 108 -19.84 -11.32 -7.29
N ASP A 109 -18.66 -11.25 -7.87
CA ASP A 109 -17.51 -12.06 -7.45
C ASP A 109 -16.86 -11.44 -6.23
N ILE A 110 -16.98 -12.13 -5.10
CA ILE A 110 -16.45 -11.67 -3.80
C ILE A 110 -14.92 -11.57 -3.83
N TYR A 111 -14.22 -12.49 -4.52
CA TYR A 111 -12.76 -12.46 -4.60
C TYR A 111 -12.28 -11.23 -5.39
N VAL A 112 -12.89 -10.97 -6.54
CA VAL A 112 -12.59 -9.78 -7.35
C VAL A 112 -12.83 -8.51 -6.54
N PHE A 113 -13.95 -8.45 -5.83
CA PHE A 113 -14.28 -7.30 -4.98
C PHE A 113 -13.24 -7.08 -3.88
N CYS A 114 -12.91 -8.13 -3.11
CA CYS A 114 -11.95 -8.02 -2.01
C CYS A 114 -10.54 -7.67 -2.51
N GLU A 115 -10.14 -8.20 -3.66
CA GLU A 115 -8.85 -7.86 -4.28
C GLU A 115 -8.75 -6.36 -4.62
N ILE A 116 -9.82 -5.77 -5.16
CA ILE A 116 -9.88 -4.33 -5.46
C ILE A 116 -9.98 -3.51 -4.17
N ALA A 117 -10.79 -3.93 -3.20
CA ALA A 117 -10.93 -3.24 -1.92
C ALA A 117 -9.61 -3.19 -1.16
N ASN A 118 -8.86 -4.29 -1.15
CA ASN A 118 -7.53 -4.36 -0.52
C ASN A 118 -6.53 -3.41 -1.20
N ASP A 119 -6.55 -3.32 -2.54
CA ASP A 119 -5.70 -2.37 -3.28
C ASP A 119 -6.04 -0.92 -2.93
N VAL A 120 -7.32 -0.58 -2.82
CA VAL A 120 -7.78 0.75 -2.39
C VAL A 120 -7.33 1.05 -0.96
N SER A 121 -7.44 0.10 -0.04
CA SER A 121 -7.00 0.24 1.35
C SER A 121 -5.49 0.53 1.45
N LEU A 122 -4.67 -0.18 0.68
CA LEU A 122 -3.23 0.10 0.60
C LEU A 122 -2.94 1.51 0.07
N LYS A 123 -3.62 1.92 -1.00
CA LYS A 123 -3.48 3.26 -1.60
C LYS A 123 -3.84 4.37 -0.61
N ARG A 124 -4.93 4.22 0.14
CA ARG A 124 -5.38 5.19 1.15
C ARG A 124 -4.32 5.47 2.21
N ARG A 125 -3.46 4.50 2.54
CA ARG A 125 -2.35 4.66 3.51
C ARG A 125 -1.12 5.36 2.90
N ILE A 126 -0.97 5.34 1.57
CA ILE A 126 0.16 5.94 0.86
C ILE A 126 -0.15 7.38 0.43
N ILE A 127 -1.37 7.64 -0.04
CA ILE A 127 -1.81 8.94 -0.57
C ILE A 127 -1.47 10.13 0.35
N PRO A 128 -1.62 10.06 1.69
CA PRO A 128 -1.29 11.18 2.58
C PRO A 128 0.17 11.65 2.54
N PHE A 129 1.07 10.82 2.01
CA PHE A 129 2.49 11.17 1.89
C PHE A 129 2.84 11.92 0.59
N LYS A 130 1.90 12.04 -0.36
CA LYS A 130 2.14 12.76 -1.61
C LYS A 130 2.43 14.23 -1.33
N ASP A 131 3.55 14.72 -1.87
CA ASP A 131 3.98 16.12 -1.78
C ASP A 131 4.12 16.69 -0.34
N ILE A 132 4.10 15.83 0.71
CA ILE A 132 4.17 16.27 2.13
C ILE A 132 5.47 17.04 2.43
N HIS A 133 6.53 16.82 1.64
CA HIS A 133 7.83 17.47 1.77
C HIS A 133 8.23 18.23 0.50
N LYS A 134 7.24 18.75 -0.23
CA LYS A 134 7.45 19.45 -1.50
C LYS A 134 8.52 20.55 -1.39
N GLY A 135 9.51 20.47 -2.30
CA GLY A 135 10.60 21.44 -2.39
C GLY A 135 11.63 21.35 -1.26
N LYS A 136 11.56 20.33 -0.40
CA LYS A 136 12.54 20.10 0.67
C LYS A 136 13.69 19.22 0.18
N ARG A 137 14.79 19.24 0.98
CA ARG A 137 15.88 18.26 0.85
C ARG A 137 15.70 17.12 1.84
N ALA A 138 16.31 15.98 1.54
CA ALA A 138 16.36 14.82 2.43
C ALA A 138 17.70 14.09 2.35
N PHE A 139 17.95 13.25 3.36
CA PHE A 139 19.12 12.39 3.46
C PHE A 139 18.70 10.93 3.52
N ILE A 140 19.21 10.12 2.60
CA ILE A 140 19.06 8.66 2.65
C ILE A 140 20.31 8.09 3.30
N VAL A 141 20.09 7.40 4.43
CA VAL A 141 21.16 6.85 5.27
C VAL A 141 21.23 5.35 5.07
N GLY A 142 22.26 4.91 4.37
CA GLY A 142 22.61 3.50 4.22
C GLY A 142 23.41 2.98 5.43
N ASN A 143 23.92 1.74 5.32
CA ASN A 143 24.67 1.07 6.37
C ASN A 143 26.11 0.77 5.96
N GLY A 144 26.64 1.47 4.97
CA GLY A 144 27.97 1.27 4.46
C GLY A 144 29.05 1.83 5.39
N PRO A 145 30.30 1.35 5.25
CA PRO A 145 31.39 1.65 6.18
C PRO A 145 31.83 3.12 6.19
N SER A 146 31.43 3.94 5.20
CA SER A 146 31.71 5.38 5.21
C SER A 146 30.80 6.16 6.17
N LEU A 147 29.71 5.56 6.67
CA LEU A 147 28.83 6.22 7.63
C LEU A 147 29.51 6.41 8.99
N ARG A 148 29.53 7.66 9.47
CA ARG A 148 30.04 7.98 10.81
C ARG A 148 28.89 8.37 11.73
N ILE A 149 28.95 7.97 12.99
CA ILE A 149 27.94 8.34 13.99
C ILE A 149 27.84 9.87 14.13
N SER A 150 28.95 10.59 14.08
CA SER A 150 28.96 12.07 14.10
C SER A 150 28.20 12.72 12.94
N ASP A 151 28.04 12.03 11.82
CA ASP A 151 27.25 12.55 10.69
C ASP A 151 25.76 12.41 11.00
N LEU A 152 25.33 11.34 11.68
CA LEU A 152 23.93 11.16 12.13
C LEU A 152 23.51 12.27 13.10
N ASP A 153 24.39 12.67 14.04
CA ASP A 153 24.08 13.74 15.00
C ASP A 153 23.77 15.08 14.32
N ARG A 154 24.35 15.31 13.14
CA ARG A 154 24.10 16.53 12.34
C ARG A 154 22.76 16.51 11.61
N LEU A 155 22.11 15.34 11.51
CA LEU A 155 20.86 15.13 10.77
C LEU A 155 19.61 15.20 11.65
N LYS A 156 19.72 15.54 12.94
CA LYS A 156 18.59 15.54 13.89
C LYS A 156 17.39 16.41 13.47
N ASN A 157 17.64 17.46 12.67
CA ASN A 157 16.61 18.38 12.18
C ASN A 157 16.33 18.27 10.69
N GLU A 158 16.86 17.25 10.05
CA GLU A 158 16.70 17.00 8.61
C GLU A 158 15.65 15.91 8.36
N ILE A 159 15.09 15.92 7.16
CA ILE A 159 14.26 14.80 6.71
C ILE A 159 15.20 13.65 6.34
N THR A 160 15.07 12.53 7.01
CA THR A 160 15.96 11.39 6.86
C THR A 160 15.22 10.09 6.62
N PHE A 161 15.78 9.26 5.74
CA PHE A 161 15.33 7.90 5.47
C PHE A 161 16.40 6.93 5.95
N GLY A 162 16.11 6.20 7.02
CA GLY A 162 16.95 5.09 7.46
C GLY A 162 16.50 3.78 6.80
N CYS A 163 17.38 2.77 6.78
CA CYS A 163 17.04 1.48 6.19
C CYS A 163 17.73 0.31 6.88
N ASN A 164 17.13 -0.86 6.76
CA ASN A 164 17.68 -2.14 7.23
C ASN A 164 18.19 -2.05 8.67
N LYS A 165 19.47 -2.40 8.92
CA LYS A 165 20.06 -2.48 10.27
C LYS A 165 20.51 -1.13 10.85
N ILE A 166 20.04 0.01 10.33
CA ILE A 166 20.44 1.34 10.84
C ILE A 166 20.17 1.53 12.35
N TYR A 167 19.17 0.80 12.88
CA TYR A 167 18.84 0.81 14.30
C TYR A 167 20.00 0.36 15.22
N LEU A 168 20.99 -0.37 14.68
CA LEU A 168 22.20 -0.73 15.43
C LEU A 168 23.06 0.49 15.81
N ALA A 169 22.86 1.63 15.18
CA ALA A 169 23.54 2.88 15.55
C ALA A 169 22.84 3.61 16.71
N PHE A 170 21.62 3.24 17.09
CA PHE A 170 20.79 4.01 18.04
C PHE A 170 21.32 4.05 19.47
N ASP A 171 22.17 3.10 19.86
CA ASP A 171 22.86 3.12 21.17
C ASP A 171 24.01 4.14 21.21
N GLN A 172 24.43 4.65 20.05
CA GLN A 172 25.60 5.54 19.92
C GLN A 172 25.21 6.98 19.55
N THR A 173 23.93 7.25 19.25
CA THR A 173 23.42 8.57 18.87
C THR A 173 21.96 8.74 19.28
N ASP A 174 21.56 9.97 19.61
CA ASP A 174 20.14 10.32 19.80
C ASP A 174 19.39 10.52 18.47
N TRP A 175 20.08 10.47 17.34
CA TRP A 175 19.43 10.58 16.05
C TRP A 175 18.45 9.42 15.82
N ARG A 176 17.29 9.75 15.28
CA ARG A 176 16.31 8.80 14.78
C ARG A 176 15.87 9.21 13.37
N PRO A 177 15.66 8.28 12.44
CA PRO A 177 15.21 8.62 11.10
C PRO A 177 13.78 9.18 11.11
N THR A 178 13.48 10.10 10.21
CA THR A 178 12.10 10.55 9.97
C THR A 178 11.25 9.42 9.41
N TYR A 179 11.85 8.62 8.53
CA TYR A 179 11.24 7.45 7.90
C TYR A 179 12.21 6.28 7.90
N PHE A 180 11.67 5.09 8.02
CA PHE A 180 12.43 3.84 7.91
C PHE A 180 11.89 3.02 6.74
N ALA A 181 12.76 2.33 5.98
CA ALA A 181 12.34 1.41 4.94
C ALA A 181 13.09 0.08 4.99
N ALA A 182 12.35 -1.00 4.70
CA ALA A 182 12.89 -2.32 4.45
C ALA A 182 12.00 -3.05 3.43
N ILE A 183 12.62 -3.72 2.45
CA ILE A 183 11.92 -4.39 1.34
C ILE A 183 12.28 -5.88 1.19
N ASP A 184 13.23 -6.36 1.94
CA ASP A 184 13.61 -7.77 1.97
C ASP A 184 12.76 -8.48 3.04
N SER A 185 11.86 -9.36 2.62
CA SER A 185 10.95 -10.08 3.51
C SER A 185 11.67 -10.98 4.51
N VAL A 186 12.78 -11.60 4.12
CA VAL A 186 13.59 -12.43 5.03
C VAL A 186 14.22 -11.56 6.12
N PHE A 187 14.79 -10.41 5.73
CA PHE A 187 15.32 -9.45 6.70
C PHE A 187 14.22 -8.92 7.65
N ILE A 188 13.03 -8.61 7.11
CA ILE A 188 11.90 -8.11 7.91
C ILE A 188 11.45 -9.17 8.92
N GLU A 189 11.36 -10.44 8.51
CA GLU A 189 10.98 -11.54 9.38
C GLU A 189 12.02 -11.76 10.51
N ASP A 190 13.30 -11.84 10.15
CA ASP A 190 14.41 -12.03 11.12
C ASP A 190 14.54 -10.89 12.12
N CYS A 191 14.17 -9.66 11.72
CA CYS A 191 14.35 -8.45 12.52
C CYS A 191 13.03 -7.80 12.97
N ALA A 192 11.91 -8.53 12.93
CA ALA A 192 10.56 -7.98 13.13
C ALA A 192 10.42 -7.18 14.43
N GLU A 193 10.91 -7.69 15.56
CA GLU A 193 10.82 -7.00 16.85
C GLU A 193 11.69 -5.73 16.89
N SER A 194 12.89 -5.76 16.29
CA SER A 194 13.72 -4.56 16.18
C SER A 194 13.08 -3.50 15.31
N ILE A 195 12.45 -3.91 14.19
CA ILE A 195 11.74 -2.99 13.29
C ILE A 195 10.52 -2.38 13.98
N LYS A 196 9.74 -3.16 14.74
CA LYS A 196 8.61 -2.65 15.54
C LYS A 196 9.05 -1.57 16.53
N ALA A 197 10.21 -1.74 17.16
CA ALA A 197 10.73 -0.83 18.16
C ALA A 197 11.23 0.51 17.60
N ILE A 198 11.36 0.65 16.27
CA ILE A 198 11.77 1.93 15.66
C ILE A 198 10.60 2.93 15.73
N GLU A 199 10.79 4.04 16.42
CA GLU A 199 9.77 5.08 16.61
C GLU A 199 9.73 6.08 15.44
N CYS A 200 9.25 5.63 14.28
CA CYS A 200 8.98 6.49 13.12
C CYS A 200 8.00 5.81 12.16
N LYS A 201 7.53 6.53 11.13
CA LYS A 201 6.79 5.91 10.03
C LYS A 201 7.69 4.98 9.23
N LYS A 202 7.21 3.77 8.97
CA LYS A 202 7.94 2.70 8.29
C LYS A 202 7.31 2.41 6.94
N PHE A 203 8.12 2.28 5.92
CA PHE A 203 7.73 1.82 4.59
C PHE A 203 8.29 0.42 4.38
N LEU A 204 7.44 -0.58 4.40
CA LEU A 204 7.85 -1.99 4.34
C LEU A 204 7.24 -2.68 3.12
N ASP A 205 7.91 -3.73 2.65
CA ASP A 205 7.33 -4.61 1.64
C ASP A 205 5.97 -5.16 2.08
N ILE A 206 5.05 -5.40 1.14
CA ILE A 206 3.70 -5.90 1.40
C ILE A 206 3.71 -7.26 2.15
N GLU A 207 4.75 -8.08 1.97
CA GLU A 207 4.90 -9.33 2.69
C GLU A 207 5.01 -9.12 4.23
N ALA A 208 5.46 -7.94 4.65
CA ALA A 208 5.49 -7.56 6.06
C ALA A 208 4.09 -7.55 6.70
N PHE A 209 3.02 -7.34 5.92
CA PHE A 209 1.65 -7.42 6.39
C PHE A 209 1.36 -8.77 7.07
N ARG A 210 1.82 -9.86 6.47
CA ARG A 210 1.64 -11.21 7.01
C ARG A 210 2.56 -11.45 8.22
N ILE A 211 3.79 -10.95 8.18
CA ILE A 211 4.77 -11.08 9.28
C ILE A 211 4.26 -10.38 10.54
N PHE A 212 3.67 -9.20 10.40
CA PHE A 212 3.17 -8.41 11.53
C PHE A 212 1.70 -8.72 11.91
N GLY A 213 1.02 -9.57 11.16
CA GLY A 213 -0.35 -10.01 11.45
C GLY A 213 -1.43 -8.97 11.18
N GLY A 214 -1.19 -8.05 10.23
CA GLY A 214 -2.18 -7.06 9.82
C GLY A 214 -1.62 -5.65 9.65
N PHE A 215 -2.54 -4.68 9.50
CA PHE A 215 -2.18 -3.27 9.46
C PHE A 215 -1.74 -2.76 10.83
N ILE A 216 -0.61 -2.06 10.85
CA ILE A 216 -0.09 -1.32 11.99
C ILE A 216 -0.03 0.16 11.60
N ASP A 217 -0.42 1.06 12.52
CA ASP A 217 -0.64 2.48 12.21
C ASP A 217 0.61 3.20 11.69
N ASP A 218 1.79 2.82 12.17
CA ASP A 218 3.06 3.41 11.77
C ASP A 218 3.73 2.69 10.60
N ILE A 219 3.09 1.68 10.00
CA ILE A 219 3.59 0.94 8.84
C ILE A 219 2.76 1.27 7.59
N VAL A 220 3.45 1.63 6.53
CA VAL A 220 2.94 1.78 5.16
C VAL A 220 3.48 0.62 4.33
N TYR A 221 2.60 -0.21 3.82
CA TYR A 221 2.98 -1.36 3.02
C TYR A 221 3.12 -0.98 1.55
N LEU A 222 4.22 -1.37 0.94
CA LEU A 222 4.57 -1.09 -0.45
C LEU A 222 4.40 -2.35 -1.30
N LYS A 223 3.65 -2.24 -2.40
CA LYS A 223 3.49 -3.30 -3.39
C LYS A 223 4.56 -3.16 -4.47
N HIS A 224 5.23 -4.24 -4.84
CA HIS A 224 6.12 -4.23 -5.98
C HIS A 224 5.33 -4.32 -7.29
N ILE A 225 5.69 -3.47 -8.26
CA ILE A 225 5.20 -3.50 -9.63
C ILE A 225 6.37 -3.71 -10.59
N GLY A 226 6.16 -4.52 -11.57
CA GLY A 226 7.13 -4.75 -12.61
C GLY A 226 7.90 -6.06 -12.47
N PRO A 227 8.54 -6.46 -13.52
CA PRO A 227 9.17 -7.75 -13.60
C PRO A 227 10.36 -7.79 -12.65
N GLY A 228 10.26 -8.66 -11.68
CA GLY A 228 11.42 -9.44 -11.41
C GLY A 228 11.82 -10.04 -12.76
N CYS A 229 13.08 -10.23 -13.04
CA CYS A 229 13.64 -10.72 -14.30
C CYS A 229 12.65 -11.39 -15.29
N ILE A 230 12.28 -10.69 -16.37
CA ILE A 230 11.67 -11.30 -17.52
C ILE A 230 12.79 -11.42 -18.57
N GLU A 231 13.16 -12.64 -18.92
CA GLU A 231 14.04 -12.99 -20.04
C GLU A 231 15.33 -12.12 -20.15
N ASP A 232 16.21 -12.18 -19.14
CA ASP A 232 17.53 -11.53 -19.15
C ASP A 232 17.53 -9.99 -19.38
N LYS A 233 16.38 -9.35 -19.39
CA LYS A 233 16.24 -7.89 -19.43
C LYS A 233 15.60 -7.38 -18.14
N ILE A 234 16.39 -6.68 -17.36
CA ILE A 234 15.93 -5.97 -16.17
C ILE A 234 15.45 -4.58 -16.62
N GLU A 235 14.14 -4.39 -16.71
CA GLU A 235 13.58 -3.04 -16.86
C GLU A 235 13.44 -2.39 -15.51
N TYR A 236 14.33 -1.44 -15.23
CA TYR A 236 14.23 -0.57 -14.06
C TYR A 236 13.26 0.57 -14.37
N GLY A 237 12.07 0.53 -13.77
CA GLY A 237 11.14 1.65 -13.83
C GLY A 237 11.31 2.56 -12.60
N PHE A 238 11.00 3.83 -12.76
CA PHE A 238 10.84 4.77 -11.64
C PHE A 238 9.40 5.27 -11.63
N PRO A 239 8.55 4.90 -10.63
CA PRO A 239 7.15 5.28 -10.63
C PRO A 239 7.00 6.76 -10.31
N VAL A 240 6.07 7.41 -11.00
CA VAL A 240 5.64 8.78 -10.67
C VAL A 240 4.75 8.76 -9.42
N ASP A 241 4.06 7.64 -9.18
CA ASP A 241 3.10 7.48 -8.09
C ASP A 241 3.27 6.11 -7.41
N ILE A 242 3.89 6.09 -6.24
CA ILE A 242 4.12 4.86 -5.47
C ILE A 242 2.83 4.26 -4.86
N ALA A 243 1.70 4.98 -4.88
CA ALA A 243 0.42 4.41 -4.50
C ALA A 243 -0.03 3.29 -5.47
N ASN A 244 0.49 3.29 -6.70
CA ASN A 244 0.28 2.20 -7.65
C ASN A 244 1.37 1.11 -7.55
N GLY A 245 2.35 1.28 -6.67
CA GLY A 245 3.45 0.36 -6.39
C GLY A 245 4.83 0.94 -6.69
N ILE A 246 5.85 0.22 -6.26
CA ILE A 246 7.26 0.58 -6.42
C ILE A 246 7.97 -0.41 -7.34
N TYR A 247 9.05 0.03 -7.97
CA TYR A 247 9.96 -0.87 -8.69
C TYR A 247 11.08 -1.36 -7.76
N GLY A 248 11.37 -2.65 -7.81
CA GLY A 248 12.55 -3.22 -7.16
C GLY A 248 13.83 -2.78 -7.87
N GLY A 249 14.83 -2.32 -7.10
CA GLY A 249 16.14 -1.92 -7.64
C GLY A 249 17.28 -2.68 -6.96
N TRP A 250 17.02 -3.88 -6.43
CA TRP A 250 17.96 -4.70 -5.68
C TRP A 250 18.55 -4.00 -4.43
N THR A 251 18.03 -2.82 -4.11
CA THR A 251 18.47 -2.06 -2.94
C THR A 251 17.34 -1.19 -2.39
N VAL A 252 17.20 -1.20 -1.08
CA VAL A 252 16.24 -0.34 -0.37
C VAL A 252 16.53 1.16 -0.55
N VAL A 253 17.75 1.53 -0.93
CA VAL A 253 18.10 2.93 -1.28
C VAL A 253 17.28 3.39 -2.48
N TYR A 254 17.09 2.52 -3.48
CA TYR A 254 16.25 2.83 -4.64
C TYR A 254 14.78 3.01 -4.26
N THR A 255 14.28 2.20 -3.34
CA THR A 255 12.93 2.38 -2.75
C THR A 255 12.82 3.73 -2.04
N ASN A 256 13.80 4.09 -1.21
CA ASN A 256 13.82 5.38 -0.53
C ASN A 256 13.84 6.58 -1.49
N LEU A 257 14.51 6.47 -2.64
CA LEU A 257 14.47 7.49 -3.68
C LEU A 257 13.07 7.65 -4.28
N GLN A 258 12.37 6.56 -4.54
CA GLN A 258 10.99 6.58 -5.04
C GLN A 258 10.03 7.22 -4.02
N ILE A 259 10.16 6.87 -2.74
CA ILE A 259 9.37 7.45 -1.66
C ILE A 259 9.67 8.96 -1.53
N ALA A 260 10.93 9.35 -1.53
CA ALA A 260 11.36 10.75 -1.44
C ALA A 260 10.80 11.57 -2.61
N PHE A 261 10.87 11.04 -3.84
CA PHE A 261 10.29 11.67 -5.02
C PHE A 261 8.78 11.87 -4.89
N TYR A 262 8.05 10.84 -4.47
CA TYR A 262 6.61 10.90 -4.24
C TYR A 262 6.22 11.95 -3.18
N MET A 263 7.05 12.10 -2.14
CA MET A 263 6.88 13.12 -1.11
C MET A 263 7.22 14.54 -1.58
N GLY A 264 7.63 14.72 -2.85
CA GLY A 264 7.94 16.02 -3.44
C GLY A 264 9.31 16.57 -3.04
N ILE A 265 10.22 15.73 -2.54
CA ILE A 265 11.60 16.10 -2.21
C ILE A 265 12.37 16.39 -3.51
N THR A 266 13.10 17.51 -3.56
CA THR A 266 13.81 17.98 -4.75
C THR A 266 15.31 17.78 -4.69
N GLU A 267 15.87 17.58 -3.49
CA GLU A 267 17.29 17.34 -3.29
C GLU A 267 17.49 16.14 -2.36
N VAL A 268 18.26 15.15 -2.78
CA VAL A 268 18.56 13.96 -2.00
C VAL A 268 20.06 13.80 -1.85
N TYR A 269 20.50 13.64 -0.60
CA TYR A 269 21.89 13.36 -0.24
C TYR A 269 22.00 11.92 0.27
N LEU A 270 23.03 11.20 -0.19
CA LEU A 270 23.28 9.81 0.20
C LEU A 270 24.43 9.74 1.20
N LEU A 271 24.24 9.10 2.35
CA LEU A 271 25.25 8.85 3.36
C LEU A 271 25.35 7.35 3.63
N GLY A 272 26.57 6.83 3.74
CA GLY A 272 26.78 5.39 3.98
C GLY A 272 26.25 4.51 2.85
N VAL A 273 26.26 5.00 1.62
CA VAL A 273 25.85 4.27 0.40
C VAL A 273 27.10 4.09 -0.47
N ASP A 274 27.95 3.14 -0.09
CA ASP A 274 29.31 3.02 -0.61
C ASP A 274 29.40 2.16 -1.86
N PHE A 275 28.42 1.29 -2.08
CA PHE A 275 28.39 0.34 -3.21
C PHE A 275 29.69 -0.47 -3.37
N ASN A 276 30.39 -0.73 -2.25
CA ASN A 276 31.66 -1.40 -2.20
C ASN A 276 31.52 -2.76 -1.49
N TYR A 277 30.98 -3.73 -2.19
CA TYR A 277 30.85 -5.11 -1.67
C TYR A 277 32.14 -5.87 -1.93
N LYS A 278 32.80 -6.33 -0.86
CA LYS A 278 33.86 -7.33 -0.98
C LYS A 278 33.23 -8.71 -1.11
N ILE A 279 33.37 -9.31 -2.29
CA ILE A 279 32.90 -10.67 -2.54
C ILE A 279 33.97 -11.61 -1.99
N PRO A 280 33.65 -12.54 -1.05
CA PRO A 280 34.60 -13.55 -0.61
C PRO A 280 35.05 -14.42 -1.79
N ASN A 281 36.34 -14.69 -1.88
CA ASN A 281 36.84 -15.68 -2.82
C ASN A 281 36.23 -17.08 -2.50
N PRO A 282 36.22 -18.04 -3.43
CA PRO A 282 35.83 -19.42 -3.14
C PRO A 282 36.59 -20.08 -1.98
N THR A 283 37.73 -19.55 -1.58
CA THR A 283 38.54 -19.95 -0.43
C THR A 283 38.15 -19.25 0.87
N GLY A 284 37.14 -18.33 0.84
CA GLY A 284 36.69 -17.58 2.02
C GLY A 284 37.51 -16.35 2.38
N GLU A 285 38.54 -16.01 1.63
CA GLU A 285 39.33 -14.78 1.84
C GLU A 285 38.66 -13.58 1.15
N LEU A 286 38.61 -12.44 1.83
CA LEU A 286 38.13 -11.17 1.30
C LEU A 286 39.16 -10.57 0.35
N SER A 287 38.84 -10.39 -0.90
CA SER A 287 39.65 -9.70 -1.90
C SER A 287 39.55 -8.18 -1.82
#